data_0c4e5b33223c2e491919a8a76d02da5e
#
_entry.id   0c4e5b33223c2e491919a8a76d02da5e
#
_cell.length_a   1.000
_cell.length_b   1.000
_cell.length_c   1.000
_cell.angle_alpha   90.00
_cell.angle_beta   90.00
_cell.angle_gamma   90.00
#
_symmetry.space_group_name_H-M   'P 1'
#
loop_
_entity.id
_entity.type
_entity.pdbx_description
1 polymer ?
#
loop_
_entity_poly.entity_id
_entity_poly.type
_entity_poly.pdbx_seq_one_letter_code
_entity_poly.pdbx_strand_id
1 'polypeptide(L)' 'MTQQGKLKWYNHVKGYGFIGREEGQSDLFVHISEFRKIGIKKVIDGMHIEYDLDDHNGKPIAINLKLIHTPEP' A
#
# COMPACT_ATOMS: atom_id res chain seq x y z
N MET A 1 1.51 1.70 -15.55
CA MET A 1 1.06 3.03 -15.11
C MET A 1 0.96 3.06 -13.60
N THR A 2 1.41 4.14 -12.98
CA THR A 2 1.32 4.28 -11.54
C THR A 2 -0.09 4.72 -11.12
N GLN A 3 -0.48 4.27 -9.95
CA GLN A 3 -1.75 4.66 -9.34
C GLN A 3 -1.46 5.20 -7.95
N GLN A 4 -2.46 5.82 -7.35
CA GLN A 4 -2.32 6.38 -6.00
C GLN A 4 -3.47 5.90 -5.12
N GLY A 5 -3.18 5.75 -3.84
CA GLY A 5 -4.18 5.39 -2.87
C GLY A 5 -3.70 5.65 -1.47
N LYS A 6 -4.60 5.49 -0.51
CA LYS A 6 -4.27 5.65 0.90
C LYS A 6 -4.33 4.32 1.61
N LEU A 7 -3.35 4.08 2.48
CA LEU A 7 -3.35 2.87 3.29
C LEU A 7 -4.51 2.93 4.29
N LYS A 8 -5.45 2.01 4.14
CA LYS A 8 -6.65 1.98 5.01
C LYS A 8 -6.33 1.40 6.37
N TRP A 9 -5.60 0.28 6.39
CA TRP A 9 -5.13 -0.29 7.64
C TRP A 9 -3.96 -1.23 7.37
N TYR A 10 -3.21 -1.50 8.42
CA TYR A 10 -2.02 -2.32 8.31
C TYR A 10 -1.91 -3.23 9.54
N ASN A 11 -1.64 -4.51 9.29
CA ASN A 11 -1.46 -5.51 10.35
C ASN A 11 0.03 -5.66 10.65
N HIS A 12 0.47 -5.10 11.78
CA HIS A 12 1.88 -5.12 12.15
C HIS A 12 2.38 -6.51 12.53
N VAL A 13 1.49 -7.39 12.93
CA VAL A 13 1.86 -8.75 13.33
C VAL A 13 2.12 -9.61 12.09
N LYS A 14 1.21 -9.55 11.14
CA LYS A 14 1.31 -10.38 9.93
C LYS A 14 2.10 -9.72 8.81
N GLY A 15 2.31 -8.42 8.87
CA GLY A 15 3.15 -7.71 7.89
C GLY A 15 2.48 -7.46 6.55
N TYR A 16 1.21 -7.10 6.56
CA TYR A 16 0.52 -6.69 5.34
C TYR A 16 -0.58 -5.68 5.65
N GLY A 17 -1.06 -5.02 4.60
CA GLY A 17 -2.14 -4.08 4.74
C GLY A 17 -2.94 -3.95 3.46
N PHE A 18 -3.87 -3.01 3.47
CA PHE A 18 -4.73 -2.76 2.32
C PHE A 18 -4.76 -1.28 1.98
N ILE A 19 -4.61 -0.99 0.69
CA ILE A 19 -4.68 0.35 0.15
C ILE A 19 -6.09 0.56 -0.40
N GLY A 20 -6.75 1.64 0.04
CA GLY A 20 -8.05 2.01 -0.47
C GLY A 20 -7.91 2.62 -1.86
N ARG A 21 -8.74 2.17 -2.78
CA ARG A 21 -8.77 2.68 -4.14
C ARG A 21 -10.03 3.48 -4.37
N GLU A 22 -10.22 3.93 -5.60
CA GLU A 22 -11.40 4.68 -5.97
C GLU A 22 -12.68 3.87 -5.73
N GLU A 23 -13.79 4.59 -5.57
CA GLU A 23 -15.08 3.98 -5.36
C GLU A 23 -15.38 2.95 -6.45
N GLY A 24 -15.93 1.82 -6.03
CA GLY A 24 -16.26 0.73 -6.94
C GLY A 24 -15.13 -0.27 -7.14
N GLN A 25 -13.94 -0.01 -6.61
CA GLN A 25 -12.82 -0.94 -6.71
C GLN A 25 -12.53 -1.56 -5.34
N SER A 26 -12.10 -2.82 -5.37
CA SER A 26 -11.74 -3.52 -4.13
C SER A 26 -10.43 -2.97 -3.57
N ASP A 27 -10.24 -3.13 -2.26
CA ASP A 27 -9.00 -2.73 -1.62
C ASP A 27 -7.84 -3.55 -2.17
N LEU A 28 -6.67 -2.93 -2.21
CA LEU A 28 -5.49 -3.51 -2.82
C LEU A 28 -4.52 -4.00 -1.75
N PHE A 29 -4.14 -5.27 -1.84
CA PHE A 29 -3.19 -5.87 -0.91
C PHE A 29 -1.78 -5.29 -1.09
N VAL A 30 -1.09 -5.04 0.03
CA VAL A 30 0.31 -4.60 0.01
C VAL A 30 1.06 -5.30 1.14
N HIS A 31 2.22 -5.89 0.81
CA HIS A 31 3.06 -6.59 1.77
C HIS A 31 4.12 -5.67 2.34
N ILE A 32 4.52 -5.93 3.60
CA ILE A 32 5.53 -5.11 4.28
C ILE A 32 6.85 -5.02 3.50
N SER A 33 7.19 -6.06 2.74
CA SER A 33 8.41 -6.06 1.95
C SER A 33 8.49 -4.91 0.96
N GLU A 34 7.34 -4.46 0.45
CA GLU A 34 7.30 -3.32 -0.46
C GLU A 34 7.66 -2.01 0.25
N PHE A 35 7.24 -1.87 1.50
CA PHE A 35 7.61 -0.70 2.30
C PHE A 35 9.09 -0.72 2.64
N ARG A 36 9.63 -1.90 2.95
CA ARG A 36 11.05 -2.04 3.28
C ARG A 36 11.96 -1.71 2.10
N LYS A 37 11.53 -2.03 0.88
CA LYS A 37 12.31 -1.72 -0.33
C LYS A 37 12.56 -0.23 -0.49
N ILE A 38 11.66 0.61 -0.01
CA ILE A 38 11.80 2.07 -0.11
C ILE A 38 12.23 2.71 1.20
N GLY A 39 12.70 1.90 2.15
CA GLY A 39 13.27 2.40 3.39
C GLY A 39 12.28 2.81 4.47
N ILE A 40 11.02 2.47 4.31
CA ILE A 40 10.01 2.80 5.32
C ILE A 40 10.04 1.73 6.41
N LYS A 41 10.39 2.13 7.63
CA LYS A 41 10.44 1.22 8.77
C LYS A 41 9.16 1.20 9.56
N LYS A 42 8.42 2.30 9.57
CA LYS A 42 7.17 2.42 10.32
C LYS A 42 6.03 2.69 9.37
N VAL A 43 5.11 1.75 9.27
CA VAL A 43 3.93 1.87 8.42
C VAL A 43 2.80 2.45 9.25
N ILE A 44 2.16 3.49 8.73
CA ILE A 44 1.12 4.23 9.41
C ILE A 44 -0.15 4.23 8.58
N ASP A 45 -1.30 3.98 9.21
CA ASP A 45 -2.59 4.06 8.53
C ASP A 45 -2.80 5.46 7.97
N GLY A 46 -3.31 5.53 6.77
CA GLY A 46 -3.56 6.82 6.12
C GLY A 46 -2.42 7.33 5.25
N MET A 47 -1.31 6.60 5.18
CA MET A 47 -0.22 6.98 4.29
C MET A 47 -0.71 7.06 2.85
N HIS A 48 -0.35 8.16 2.15
CA HIS A 48 -0.67 8.34 0.75
C HIS A 48 0.48 7.78 -0.08
N ILE A 49 0.17 6.79 -0.90
CA ILE A 49 1.19 6.00 -1.59
C ILE A 49 0.89 5.95 -3.08
N GLU A 50 1.93 6.11 -3.88
CA GLU A 50 1.88 5.82 -5.31
C GLU A 50 2.42 4.41 -5.51
N TYR A 51 1.80 3.65 -6.39
CA TYR A 51 2.18 2.25 -6.59
C TYR A 51 1.91 1.80 -8.01
N ASP A 52 2.52 0.68 -8.39
CA ASP A 52 2.19 -0.04 -9.60
C ASP A 52 1.28 -1.21 -9.25
N LEU A 53 0.35 -1.49 -10.13
CA LEU A 53 -0.57 -2.62 -9.96
C LEU A 53 0.05 -3.86 -10.57
N ASP A 54 0.05 -4.96 -9.79
CA ASP A 54 0.50 -6.25 -10.28
C ASP A 54 -0.55 -7.29 -9.94
N ASP A 55 -0.43 -8.44 -10.58
CA ASP A 55 -1.36 -9.55 -10.37
C ASP A 55 -0.56 -10.76 -9.87
N HIS A 56 -0.91 -11.24 -8.69
CA HIS A 56 -0.26 -12.40 -8.09
C HIS A 56 -1.31 -13.50 -7.89
N ASN A 57 -1.26 -14.52 -8.74
CA ASN A 57 -2.20 -15.64 -8.71
C ASN A 57 -3.66 -15.19 -8.73
N GLY A 58 -3.97 -14.24 -9.59
CA GLY A 58 -5.32 -13.71 -9.73
C GLY A 58 -5.72 -12.67 -8.71
N LYS A 59 -4.80 -12.28 -7.81
CA LYS A 59 -5.06 -11.27 -6.80
C LYS A 59 -4.28 -9.99 -7.12
N PRO A 60 -4.94 -8.84 -7.17
CA PRO A 60 -4.22 -7.59 -7.41
C PRO A 60 -3.41 -7.20 -6.18
N ILE A 61 -2.17 -6.78 -6.41
CA ILE A 61 -1.27 -6.33 -5.34
C ILE A 61 -0.59 -5.04 -5.74
N ALA A 62 -0.14 -4.29 -4.74
CA ALA A 62 0.63 -3.07 -4.95
C ALA A 62 2.12 -3.39 -4.86
N ILE A 63 2.87 -2.89 -5.85
CA ILE A 63 4.33 -3.04 -5.88
C ILE A 63 4.96 -1.70 -6.24
N ASN A 64 6.28 -1.61 -6.11
CA ASN A 64 7.05 -0.41 -6.48
C ASN A 64 6.48 0.85 -5.85
N LEU A 65 6.36 0.82 -4.53
CA LEU A 65 5.73 1.91 -3.78
C LEU A 65 6.58 3.18 -3.79
N LYS A 66 5.89 4.31 -3.77
CA LYS A 66 6.52 5.61 -3.56
C LYS A 66 5.66 6.36 -2.56
N LEU A 67 6.26 6.81 -1.46
CA LEU A 67 5.54 7.56 -0.45
C LEU A 67 5.33 8.99 -0.93
N ILE A 68 4.06 9.41 -0.98
CA ILE A 68 3.71 10.77 -1.37
C ILE A 68 3.54 11.63 -0.13
N HIS A 69 2.82 11.11 0.87
CA HIS A 69 2.51 11.87 2.07
C HIS A 69 2.27 10.95 3.25
N THR A 70 2.85 11.29 4.40
CA THR A 70 2.57 10.60 5.67
C THR A 70 1.69 11.49 6.51
N PRO A 71 0.55 10.99 7.02
CA PRO A 71 -0.30 11.79 7.88
C PRO A 71 0.44 12.15 9.15
N GLU A 72 0.28 13.38 9.61
CA GLU A 72 0.89 13.81 10.85
C GLU A 72 0.13 13.22 12.04
N PRO A 73 0.87 12.91 13.13
CA PRO A 73 0.24 12.39 14.34
C PRO A 73 -0.66 13.42 15.03
#